data_c18961eb41445582a6bdf8c0b0ee1f74
#
_entry.id   c18961eb41445582a6bdf8c0b0ee1f74
#
_cell.length_a   1.000
_cell.length_b   1.000
_cell.length_c   1.000
_cell.angle_alpha   90.00
_cell.angle_beta   90.00
_cell.angle_gamma   90.00
#
_symmetry.space_group_name_H-M   'P 1'
#
loop_
_entity.id
_entity.type
_entity.pdbx_description
1 polymer ?
#
loop_
_entity_poly.entity_id
_entity_poly.type
_entity_poly.pdbx_seq_one_letter_code
_entity_poly.pdbx_strand_id
1 'polypeptide(L)'
;MAELRVDILTLFPDTVNAMLHESILGRAAKKGILDLRCTQIRDYTENKQFQVDDYPYGGGFGCVMMAQPLKSCLDAVLSEAETRRRVIYLSPQGKPFTQETARRLQRDFDHLVLVCGHYEGIDERFIEACVDEEISLGDFVLTGGEIAARAVTDAVCRLVPGVLSDPQCYIGESHWDGLLEYPQYTRPEIWEGRAVPEVLLGGDHEKVERWRRLKQLERTRDKRPDLFQAFSPKSEEDQKLLRELKHAENTVRLTEPVTCRPAGEEDLPEILRIREEARRSLKKLRVDQWQGSDPDEERLHTEIGLGECFVLLHGDEIGGFFTLSMRPEPCYADIRDGKWTETADSAVLRHAAVSEKYRGSGLAEALIRAAENETRARGLRCLRTDTHRKNKPMQRLLRDTGFRYRGNVDVETEPGHDPRRQCFEKLLKEKKA
;
A
#
# COMPACT_ATOMS: atom_id res chain seq x y z
N MET A 1 5.78 -13.13 -40.40
CA MET A 1 5.58 -11.67 -40.38
C MET A 1 5.77 -11.22 -38.94
N ALA A 2 6.27 -9.99 -38.71
CA ALA A 2 6.37 -9.46 -37.37
C ALA A 2 4.96 -9.34 -36.74
N GLU A 3 4.87 -9.46 -35.42
CA GLU A 3 3.58 -9.34 -34.69
C GLU A 3 3.09 -7.91 -34.61
N LEU A 4 4.02 -6.94 -34.62
CA LEU A 4 3.73 -5.51 -34.66
C LEU A 4 4.75 -4.77 -35.51
N ARG A 5 4.27 -3.95 -36.43
CA ARG A 5 5.07 -2.97 -37.22
C ARG A 5 4.85 -1.57 -36.65
N VAL A 6 5.93 -0.80 -36.49
CA VAL A 6 5.88 0.60 -36.11
C VAL A 6 6.74 1.41 -37.08
N ASP A 7 6.10 2.28 -37.83
CA ASP A 7 6.75 3.26 -38.70
C ASP A 7 6.73 4.63 -38.01
N ILE A 8 7.87 5.30 -37.94
CA ILE A 8 8.01 6.65 -37.39
C ILE A 8 8.39 7.61 -38.51
N LEU A 9 7.48 8.51 -38.84
CA LEU A 9 7.72 9.58 -39.83
C LEU A 9 8.36 10.74 -39.08
N THR A 10 9.61 11.09 -39.46
CA THR A 10 10.41 12.08 -38.71
C THR A 10 11.37 12.84 -39.63
N LEU A 11 11.85 13.99 -39.18
CA LEU A 11 12.95 14.72 -39.81
C LEU A 11 14.35 14.24 -39.36
N PHE A 12 14.40 13.37 -38.33
CA PHE A 12 15.65 12.92 -37.66
C PHE A 12 15.71 11.40 -37.48
N PRO A 13 15.61 10.60 -38.57
CA PRO A 13 15.51 9.15 -38.50
C PRO A 13 16.70 8.50 -37.79
N ASP A 14 17.91 8.98 -37.95
CA ASP A 14 19.11 8.39 -37.34
C ASP A 14 19.05 8.47 -35.81
N THR A 15 18.60 9.58 -35.26
CA THR A 15 18.45 9.76 -33.81
C THR A 15 17.41 8.78 -33.24
N VAL A 16 16.29 8.63 -33.92
CA VAL A 16 15.22 7.72 -33.49
C VAL A 16 15.64 6.27 -33.65
N ASN A 17 16.23 5.90 -34.78
CA ASN A 17 16.73 4.53 -35.05
C ASN A 17 17.75 4.08 -33.98
N ALA A 18 18.70 4.93 -33.61
CA ALA A 18 19.67 4.62 -32.57
C ALA A 18 19.01 4.19 -31.26
N MET A 19 17.94 4.88 -30.86
CA MET A 19 17.20 4.56 -29.64
C MET A 19 16.30 3.32 -29.75
N LEU A 20 15.72 3.05 -30.93
CA LEU A 20 14.79 1.93 -31.14
C LEU A 20 15.48 0.58 -31.20
N HIS A 21 16.70 0.53 -31.75
CA HIS A 21 17.41 -0.73 -32.02
C HIS A 21 18.35 -1.16 -30.88
N GLU A 22 18.25 -0.51 -29.73
CA GLU A 22 19.00 -0.86 -28.52
C GLU A 22 18.18 -1.71 -27.53
N SER A 23 18.88 -2.41 -26.62
CA SER A 23 18.32 -3.16 -25.49
C SER A 23 17.20 -4.16 -25.88
N ILE A 24 16.06 -4.08 -25.22
CA ILE A 24 14.95 -5.06 -25.36
C ILE A 24 14.30 -4.96 -26.73
N LEU A 25 13.95 -3.75 -27.18
CA LEU A 25 13.31 -3.55 -28.49
C LEU A 25 14.22 -3.96 -29.62
N GLY A 26 15.50 -3.61 -29.58
CA GLY A 26 16.49 -4.02 -30.60
C GLY A 26 16.67 -5.53 -30.66
N ARG A 27 16.62 -6.23 -29.54
CA ARG A 27 16.65 -7.71 -29.54
C ARG A 27 15.38 -8.31 -30.14
N ALA A 28 14.22 -7.74 -29.85
CA ALA A 28 12.94 -8.19 -30.40
C ALA A 28 12.85 -7.94 -31.90
N ALA A 29 13.36 -6.82 -32.39
CA ALA A 29 13.47 -6.53 -33.83
C ALA A 29 14.42 -7.50 -34.52
N LYS A 30 15.59 -7.80 -33.96
CA LYS A 30 16.54 -8.82 -34.50
C LYS A 30 15.94 -10.22 -34.54
N LYS A 31 15.01 -10.55 -33.67
CA LYS A 31 14.26 -11.82 -33.66
C LYS A 31 13.08 -11.83 -34.64
N GLY A 32 12.77 -10.73 -35.31
CA GLY A 32 11.63 -10.59 -36.20
C GLY A 32 10.26 -10.52 -35.52
N ILE A 33 10.23 -10.28 -34.19
CA ILE A 33 8.99 -10.09 -33.44
C ILE A 33 8.41 -8.70 -33.73
N LEU A 34 9.29 -7.69 -33.81
CA LEU A 34 8.95 -6.29 -34.11
C LEU A 34 9.57 -5.89 -35.45
N ASP A 35 8.84 -5.07 -36.20
CA ASP A 35 9.35 -4.38 -37.39
C ASP A 35 9.33 -2.87 -37.09
N LEU A 36 10.50 -2.31 -36.78
CA LEU A 36 10.65 -0.91 -36.35
C LEU A 36 11.36 -0.12 -37.44
N ARG A 37 10.70 0.88 -37.99
CA ARG A 37 11.23 1.66 -39.10
C ARG A 37 11.11 3.16 -38.82
N CYS A 38 12.09 3.93 -39.33
CA CYS A 38 12.05 5.38 -39.32
C CYS A 38 12.18 5.89 -40.75
N THR A 39 11.26 6.72 -41.17
CA THR A 39 11.21 7.24 -42.54
C THR A 39 11.48 8.74 -42.54
N GLN A 40 12.43 9.19 -43.38
CA GLN A 40 12.77 10.58 -43.52
C GLN A 40 11.70 11.33 -44.33
N ILE A 41 11.01 12.28 -43.71
CA ILE A 41 9.95 13.06 -44.36
C ILE A 41 10.51 13.91 -45.50
N ARG A 42 11.74 14.41 -45.39
CA ARG A 42 12.38 15.27 -46.44
C ARG A 42 12.54 14.58 -47.77
N ASP A 43 12.66 13.24 -47.80
CA ASP A 43 12.82 12.47 -49.04
C ASP A 43 11.55 12.46 -49.90
N TYR A 44 10.42 12.91 -49.37
CA TYR A 44 9.11 12.89 -50.01
C TYR A 44 8.59 14.29 -50.41
N THR A 45 9.42 15.34 -50.26
CA THR A 45 9.05 16.67 -50.75
C THR A 45 9.27 16.77 -52.25
N GLU A 46 8.36 17.46 -52.91
CA GLU A 46 8.50 17.84 -54.33
C GLU A 46 9.42 19.04 -54.53
N ASN A 47 9.80 19.71 -53.43
CA ASN A 47 10.67 20.88 -53.46
C ASN A 47 12.12 20.47 -53.73
N LYS A 48 12.76 21.05 -54.71
CA LYS A 48 14.17 20.77 -55.10
C LYS A 48 15.19 21.12 -54.02
N GLN A 49 14.85 21.99 -53.07
CA GLN A 49 15.68 22.33 -51.90
C GLN A 49 15.40 21.47 -50.69
N PHE A 50 14.62 20.40 -50.82
CA PHE A 50 14.22 19.52 -49.74
C PHE A 50 13.49 20.24 -48.58
N GLN A 51 12.78 21.31 -48.90
CA GLN A 51 11.99 22.08 -47.95
C GLN A 51 10.73 21.31 -47.57
N VAL A 52 10.41 21.26 -46.28
CA VAL A 52 9.26 20.54 -45.72
C VAL A 52 8.35 21.43 -44.87
N ASP A 53 8.73 22.69 -44.70
CA ASP A 53 8.06 23.67 -43.87
C ASP A 53 7.94 25.03 -44.59
N ASP A 54 6.94 25.82 -44.22
CA ASP A 54 6.71 27.17 -44.75
C ASP A 54 6.06 28.05 -43.67
N TYR A 55 5.99 29.37 -43.94
CA TYR A 55 5.35 30.32 -43.06
C TYR A 55 3.85 30.06 -42.92
N PRO A 56 3.27 30.20 -41.70
CA PRO A 56 1.84 30.01 -41.51
C PRO A 56 1.01 31.11 -42.19
N TYR A 57 -0.12 30.72 -42.76
CA TYR A 57 -1.13 31.69 -43.19
C TYR A 57 -1.63 32.52 -42.01
N GLY A 58 -1.87 33.78 -42.21
CA GLY A 58 -2.28 34.71 -41.15
C GLY A 58 -1.13 35.36 -40.39
N GLY A 59 0.12 35.01 -40.71
CA GLY A 59 1.31 35.50 -40.05
C GLY A 59 1.58 34.76 -38.71
N GLY A 60 2.67 35.11 -38.04
CA GLY A 60 3.10 34.49 -36.78
C GLY A 60 4.61 34.26 -36.80
N PHE A 61 5.12 33.72 -35.70
CA PHE A 61 6.53 33.33 -35.60
C PHE A 61 6.68 31.83 -35.95
N GLY A 62 7.84 31.48 -36.52
CA GLY A 62 8.18 30.10 -36.86
C GLY A 62 7.58 29.63 -38.19
N CYS A 63 7.75 28.36 -38.49
CA CYS A 63 7.27 27.68 -39.67
C CYS A 63 6.32 26.52 -39.29
N VAL A 64 5.55 26.05 -40.25
CA VAL A 64 4.63 24.91 -40.10
C VAL A 64 5.03 23.83 -41.12
N MET A 65 5.04 22.60 -40.77
CA MET A 65 5.32 21.50 -41.72
C MET A 65 4.21 21.39 -42.77
N MET A 66 4.60 21.30 -44.02
CA MET A 66 3.69 21.27 -45.15
C MET A 66 2.97 19.91 -45.25
N ALA A 67 1.71 19.90 -45.65
CA ALA A 67 0.90 18.71 -45.82
C ALA A 67 1.42 17.74 -46.90
N GLN A 68 1.98 18.27 -48.02
CA GLN A 68 2.40 17.44 -49.16
C GLN A 68 3.53 16.47 -48.79
N PRO A 69 4.67 16.85 -48.19
CA PRO A 69 5.72 15.91 -47.82
C PRO A 69 5.25 14.85 -46.82
N LEU A 70 4.43 15.23 -45.84
CA LEU A 70 3.83 14.36 -44.86
C LEU A 70 2.91 13.32 -45.51
N LYS A 71 2.03 13.75 -46.41
CA LYS A 71 1.09 12.88 -47.15
C LYS A 71 1.83 11.87 -48.02
N SER A 72 2.79 12.35 -48.83
CA SER A 72 3.56 11.46 -49.71
C SER A 72 4.41 10.46 -48.95
N CYS A 73 5.00 10.86 -47.81
CA CYS A 73 5.72 9.94 -46.90
C CYS A 73 4.77 8.90 -46.30
N LEU A 74 3.61 9.32 -45.83
CA LEU A 74 2.60 8.42 -45.29
C LEU A 74 2.12 7.41 -46.33
N ASP A 75 1.79 7.85 -47.53
CA ASP A 75 1.31 6.99 -48.63
C ASP A 75 2.35 5.95 -49.02
N ALA A 76 3.61 6.31 -49.06
CA ALA A 76 4.70 5.38 -49.33
C ALA A 76 4.76 4.26 -48.28
N VAL A 77 4.68 4.62 -47.00
CA VAL A 77 4.68 3.65 -45.88
C VAL A 77 3.45 2.75 -45.89
N LEU A 78 2.27 3.31 -46.20
CA LEU A 78 1.01 2.57 -46.18
C LEU A 78 0.84 1.66 -47.43
N SER A 79 1.52 1.92 -48.53
CA SER A 79 1.43 1.12 -49.77
C SER A 79 2.01 -0.29 -49.59
N GLU A 80 2.80 -0.55 -48.54
CA GLU A 80 3.53 -1.78 -48.35
C GLU A 80 2.71 -2.92 -47.74
N ALA A 81 1.56 -2.67 -47.11
CA ALA A 81 0.76 -3.70 -46.47
C ALA A 81 -0.70 -3.30 -46.19
N GLU A 82 -1.65 -4.21 -46.42
CA GLU A 82 -3.01 -4.14 -45.86
C GLU A 82 -3.01 -4.76 -44.47
N THR A 83 -3.10 -3.92 -43.43
CA THR A 83 -3.06 -4.32 -42.01
C THR A 83 -4.06 -3.48 -41.21
N ARG A 84 -4.35 -3.95 -40.00
CA ARG A 84 -5.10 -3.14 -39.01
C ARG A 84 -4.17 -2.03 -38.54
N ARG A 85 -4.23 -0.89 -39.19
CA ARG A 85 -3.32 0.24 -38.96
C ARG A 85 -3.93 1.34 -38.12
N ARG A 86 -3.07 2.16 -37.49
CA ARG A 86 -3.42 3.40 -36.83
C ARG A 86 -2.39 4.48 -37.07
N VAL A 87 -2.81 5.61 -37.62
CA VAL A 87 -1.98 6.80 -37.85
C VAL A 87 -2.15 7.75 -36.67
N ILE A 88 -1.06 8.02 -35.97
CA ILE A 88 -1.04 8.76 -34.71
C ILE A 88 -0.13 9.98 -34.85
N TYR A 89 -0.68 11.17 -34.68
CA TYR A 89 0.11 12.38 -34.55
C TYR A 89 0.48 12.63 -33.09
N LEU A 90 1.76 12.89 -32.84
CA LEU A 90 2.28 13.15 -31.51
C LEU A 90 2.28 14.65 -31.23
N SER A 91 1.31 15.11 -30.49
CA SER A 91 0.96 16.52 -30.30
C SER A 91 0.64 16.80 -28.84
N PRO A 92 1.05 17.97 -28.28
CA PRO A 92 0.62 18.38 -26.95
C PRO A 92 -0.90 18.63 -26.84
N GLN A 93 -1.60 18.76 -27.98
CA GLN A 93 -3.06 18.92 -28.04
C GLN A 93 -3.82 17.58 -27.96
N GLY A 94 -3.11 16.46 -28.11
CA GLY A 94 -3.67 15.12 -28.09
C GLY A 94 -4.13 14.67 -26.71
N LYS A 95 -4.83 13.53 -26.68
CA LYS A 95 -5.21 12.88 -25.41
C LYS A 95 -3.97 12.36 -24.68
N PRO A 96 -3.90 12.51 -23.34
CA PRO A 96 -2.79 11.99 -22.56
C PRO A 96 -2.59 10.47 -22.75
N PHE A 97 -1.36 10.08 -23.04
CA PHE A 97 -0.97 8.68 -23.20
C PHE A 97 -1.00 7.96 -21.85
N THR A 98 -1.63 6.80 -21.80
CA THR A 98 -1.76 5.96 -20.59
C THR A 98 -1.40 4.52 -20.88
N GLN A 99 -1.20 3.72 -19.83
CA GLN A 99 -0.99 2.26 -19.97
C GLN A 99 -2.18 1.57 -20.65
N GLU A 100 -3.39 2.06 -20.44
CA GLU A 100 -4.59 1.56 -21.13
C GLU A 100 -4.54 1.84 -22.63
N THR A 101 -4.09 3.05 -23.01
CA THR A 101 -3.87 3.40 -24.41
C THR A 101 -2.82 2.47 -25.05
N ALA A 102 -1.71 2.22 -24.36
CA ALA A 102 -0.68 1.29 -24.84
C ALA A 102 -1.25 -0.12 -25.08
N ARG A 103 -2.03 -0.64 -24.13
CA ARG A 103 -2.70 -1.96 -24.25
C ARG A 103 -3.70 -2.00 -25.39
N ARG A 104 -4.49 -0.95 -25.58
CA ARG A 104 -5.43 -0.82 -26.69
C ARG A 104 -4.70 -0.84 -28.03
N LEU A 105 -3.65 -0.03 -28.17
CA LEU A 105 -2.87 0.04 -29.42
C LEU A 105 -2.25 -1.32 -29.76
N GLN A 106 -1.65 -2.01 -28.79
CA GLN A 106 -1.07 -3.33 -29.01
C GLN A 106 -2.11 -4.40 -29.37
N ARG A 107 -3.30 -4.37 -28.79
CA ARG A 107 -4.35 -5.36 -29.01
C ARG A 107 -5.08 -5.18 -30.34
N ASP A 108 -5.36 -3.91 -30.70
CA ASP A 108 -6.30 -3.59 -31.76
C ASP A 108 -5.62 -3.39 -33.14
N PHE A 109 -4.29 -3.16 -33.15
CA PHE A 109 -3.55 -2.82 -34.37
C PHE A 109 -2.30 -3.67 -34.55
N ASP A 110 -1.99 -3.97 -35.81
CA ASP A 110 -0.77 -4.68 -36.22
C ASP A 110 0.27 -3.73 -36.80
N HIS A 111 -0.14 -2.49 -37.12
CA HIS A 111 0.70 -1.46 -37.71
C HIS A 111 0.37 -0.08 -37.11
N LEU A 112 1.35 0.51 -36.45
CA LEU A 112 1.27 1.87 -35.95
C LEU A 112 2.14 2.79 -36.80
N VAL A 113 1.59 3.91 -37.23
CA VAL A 113 2.35 4.98 -37.90
C VAL A 113 2.36 6.19 -36.96
N LEU A 114 3.54 6.55 -36.44
CA LEU A 114 3.73 7.67 -35.55
C LEU A 114 4.28 8.87 -36.34
N VAL A 115 3.54 9.95 -36.38
CA VAL A 115 3.93 11.19 -37.05
C VAL A 115 4.56 12.13 -36.06
N CYS A 116 5.84 12.46 -36.25
CA CYS A 116 6.58 13.43 -35.48
C CYS A 116 6.45 14.82 -36.10
N GLY A 117 5.72 15.71 -35.46
CA GLY A 117 5.71 17.14 -35.79
C GLY A 117 6.97 17.85 -35.33
N HIS A 118 7.29 18.95 -35.97
CA HIS A 118 8.38 19.86 -35.64
C HIS A 118 7.96 21.32 -35.85
N TYR A 119 8.82 22.26 -35.52
CA TYR A 119 8.54 23.71 -35.63
C TYR A 119 7.31 24.11 -34.80
N GLU A 120 6.35 24.87 -35.37
CA GLU A 120 5.11 25.29 -34.72
C GLU A 120 3.98 24.22 -34.87
N GLY A 121 4.28 23.09 -35.53
CA GLY A 121 3.35 21.99 -35.77
C GLY A 121 3.27 21.58 -37.23
N ILE A 122 2.20 20.90 -37.61
CA ILE A 122 1.94 20.41 -38.94
C ILE A 122 0.66 21.01 -39.52
N ASP A 123 0.55 21.05 -40.81
CA ASP A 123 -0.62 21.61 -41.54
C ASP A 123 -1.91 20.88 -41.11
N GLU A 124 -2.89 21.63 -40.62
CA GLU A 124 -4.16 21.09 -40.08
C GLU A 124 -4.89 20.19 -41.10
N ARG A 125 -4.81 20.51 -42.39
CA ARG A 125 -5.43 19.69 -43.45
C ARG A 125 -4.87 18.27 -43.53
N PHE A 126 -3.60 18.06 -43.13
CA PHE A 126 -3.03 16.73 -43.02
C PHE A 126 -3.59 16.01 -41.79
N ILE A 127 -3.75 16.72 -40.68
CA ILE A 127 -4.34 16.12 -39.44
C ILE A 127 -5.76 15.66 -39.76
N GLU A 128 -6.60 16.54 -40.28
CA GLU A 128 -8.00 16.21 -40.60
C GLU A 128 -8.17 15.09 -41.62
N ALA A 129 -7.29 15.00 -42.61
CA ALA A 129 -7.43 14.03 -43.71
C ALA A 129 -6.75 12.68 -43.45
N CYS A 130 -5.71 12.63 -42.61
CA CYS A 130 -4.80 11.50 -42.56
C CYS A 130 -4.51 10.94 -41.18
N VAL A 131 -4.80 11.68 -40.10
CA VAL A 131 -4.52 11.26 -38.73
C VAL A 131 -5.77 10.66 -38.12
N ASP A 132 -5.61 9.48 -37.52
CA ASP A 132 -6.71 8.79 -36.85
C ASP A 132 -6.90 9.25 -35.41
N GLU A 133 -5.80 9.62 -34.73
CA GLU A 133 -5.82 10.13 -33.36
C GLU A 133 -4.55 10.93 -33.03
N GLU A 134 -4.71 11.87 -32.09
CA GLU A 134 -3.60 12.63 -31.52
C GLU A 134 -3.31 12.15 -30.11
N ILE A 135 -2.01 11.96 -29.77
CA ILE A 135 -1.54 11.52 -28.46
C ILE A 135 -0.53 12.51 -27.89
N SER A 136 -0.75 12.90 -26.63
CA SER A 136 0.16 13.72 -25.82
C SER A 136 0.86 12.89 -24.76
N LEU A 137 2.12 13.20 -24.45
CA LEU A 137 2.80 12.63 -23.27
C LEU A 137 2.41 13.33 -21.95
N GLY A 138 1.79 14.49 -22.02
CA GLY A 138 1.42 15.28 -20.83
C GLY A 138 1.35 16.77 -21.16
N ASP A 139 1.06 17.58 -20.16
CA ASP A 139 0.85 19.02 -20.27
C ASP A 139 2.19 19.81 -20.35
N PHE A 140 2.98 19.53 -21.36
CA PHE A 140 4.24 20.21 -21.66
C PHE A 140 4.56 20.12 -23.16
N VAL A 141 5.42 21.01 -23.65
CA VAL A 141 5.82 21.09 -25.05
C VAL A 141 7.26 20.62 -25.22
N LEU A 142 7.49 19.81 -26.25
CA LEU A 142 8.81 19.36 -26.70
C LEU A 142 9.17 20.06 -28.02
N THR A 143 10.46 20.01 -28.40
CA THR A 143 10.95 20.60 -29.66
C THR A 143 10.52 19.81 -30.89
N GLY A 144 10.07 18.55 -30.73
CA GLY A 144 9.60 17.68 -31.81
C GLY A 144 8.95 16.42 -31.22
N GLY A 145 8.35 15.60 -32.11
CA GLY A 145 7.61 14.40 -31.74
C GLY A 145 8.47 13.17 -31.44
N GLU A 146 9.79 13.21 -31.65
CA GLU A 146 10.69 12.03 -31.63
C GLU A 146 10.76 11.36 -30.24
N ILE A 147 10.83 12.15 -29.17
CA ILE A 147 10.83 11.63 -27.80
C ILE A 147 9.50 10.95 -27.48
N ALA A 148 8.39 11.57 -27.89
CA ALA A 148 7.07 11.01 -27.73
C ALA A 148 6.91 9.71 -28.53
N ALA A 149 7.39 9.67 -29.76
CA ALA A 149 7.39 8.47 -30.60
C ALA A 149 8.14 7.31 -29.91
N ARG A 150 9.31 7.60 -29.34
CA ARG A 150 10.09 6.60 -28.61
C ARG A 150 9.35 6.08 -27.36
N ALA A 151 8.75 6.97 -26.60
CA ALA A 151 8.02 6.60 -25.38
C ALA A 151 6.78 5.72 -25.69
N VAL A 152 5.99 6.12 -26.69
CA VAL A 152 4.82 5.37 -27.14
C VAL A 152 5.24 3.99 -27.68
N THR A 153 6.26 3.96 -28.57
CA THR A 153 6.78 2.70 -29.12
C THR A 153 7.24 1.74 -28.03
N ASP A 154 8.01 2.21 -27.05
CA ASP A 154 8.48 1.37 -25.94
C ASP A 154 7.31 0.79 -25.14
N ALA A 155 6.40 1.64 -24.71
CA ALA A 155 5.27 1.22 -23.88
C ALA A 155 4.32 0.26 -24.58
N VAL A 156 4.16 0.37 -25.91
CA VAL A 156 3.33 -0.54 -26.71
C VAL A 156 4.08 -1.83 -27.02
N CYS A 157 5.31 -1.73 -27.56
CA CYS A 157 6.07 -2.88 -28.02
C CYS A 157 6.44 -3.86 -26.90
N ARG A 158 6.70 -3.37 -25.66
CA ARG A 158 6.99 -4.26 -24.53
C ARG A 158 5.83 -5.19 -24.15
N LEU A 159 4.61 -4.88 -24.60
CA LEU A 159 3.41 -5.70 -24.39
C LEU A 159 3.22 -6.79 -25.45
N VAL A 160 3.98 -6.74 -26.55
CA VAL A 160 3.93 -7.75 -27.61
C VAL A 160 4.51 -9.07 -27.09
N PRO A 161 3.83 -10.22 -27.28
CA PRO A 161 4.32 -11.51 -26.83
C PRO A 161 5.75 -11.81 -27.35
N GLY A 162 6.62 -12.27 -26.47
CA GLY A 162 8.02 -12.61 -26.82
C GLY A 162 9.01 -11.43 -26.79
N VAL A 163 8.56 -10.19 -26.64
CA VAL A 163 9.44 -9.01 -26.43
C VAL A 163 10.06 -9.07 -25.03
N LEU A 164 9.25 -9.24 -24.00
CA LEU A 164 9.70 -9.60 -22.65
C LEU A 164 9.69 -11.13 -22.49
N SER A 165 10.49 -11.64 -21.57
CA SER A 165 10.67 -13.09 -21.37
C SER A 165 9.41 -13.78 -20.86
N ASP A 166 8.57 -13.08 -20.13
CA ASP A 166 7.34 -13.61 -19.53
C ASP A 166 6.31 -12.46 -19.37
N PRO A 167 5.02 -12.71 -19.64
CA PRO A 167 3.95 -11.75 -19.36
C PRO A 167 3.90 -11.27 -17.90
N GLN A 168 4.36 -12.09 -16.97
CA GLN A 168 4.47 -11.69 -15.55
C GLN A 168 5.40 -10.49 -15.32
N CYS A 169 6.29 -10.20 -16.27
CA CYS A 169 7.19 -9.05 -16.19
C CYS A 169 6.47 -7.69 -16.24
N TYR A 170 5.24 -7.65 -16.76
CA TYR A 170 4.44 -6.41 -16.79
C TYR A 170 3.11 -6.52 -16.06
N ILE A 171 2.63 -7.74 -15.75
CA ILE A 171 1.46 -7.97 -14.92
C ILE A 171 1.83 -7.63 -13.46
N GLY A 172 1.14 -6.67 -12.87
CA GLY A 172 1.42 -6.21 -11.50
C GLY A 172 2.37 -5.02 -11.40
N GLU A 173 2.93 -4.54 -12.52
CA GLU A 173 3.61 -3.24 -12.57
C GLU A 173 2.62 -2.08 -12.36
N SER A 174 3.17 -0.89 -12.13
CA SER A 174 2.38 0.33 -11.97
C SER A 174 1.43 0.54 -13.16
N HIS A 175 0.19 0.92 -12.85
CA HIS A 175 -0.89 1.21 -13.81
C HIS A 175 -1.49 -0.01 -14.53
N TRP A 176 -1.02 -1.25 -14.26
CA TRP A 176 -1.60 -2.43 -14.91
C TRP A 176 -3.06 -2.70 -14.50
N ASP A 177 -3.34 -2.58 -13.22
CA ASP A 177 -4.68 -2.76 -12.64
C ASP A 177 -5.21 -1.50 -11.91
N GLY A 178 -4.60 -0.34 -12.17
CA GLY A 178 -4.95 0.94 -11.58
C GLY A 178 -4.16 1.30 -10.33
N LEU A 179 -3.28 0.42 -9.85
CA LEU A 179 -2.42 0.67 -8.70
C LEU A 179 -0.97 0.95 -9.11
N LEU A 180 -0.20 1.50 -8.18
CA LEU A 180 1.26 1.55 -8.27
C LEU A 180 1.86 0.23 -7.80
N GLU A 181 3.04 -0.11 -8.33
CA GLU A 181 3.80 -1.29 -7.93
C GLU A 181 4.27 -1.21 -6.47
N TYR A 182 4.41 -2.38 -5.83
CA TYR A 182 4.99 -2.52 -4.50
C TYR A 182 6.49 -2.18 -4.47
N PRO A 183 7.08 -1.90 -3.29
CA PRO A 183 8.51 -1.63 -3.17
C PRO A 183 9.36 -2.87 -3.45
N GLN A 184 10.38 -2.70 -4.25
CA GLN A 184 11.37 -3.74 -4.58
C GLN A 184 12.60 -3.61 -3.68
N TYR A 185 13.20 -4.75 -3.32
CA TYR A 185 14.40 -4.83 -2.51
C TYR A 185 15.40 -5.79 -3.16
N THR A 186 16.70 -5.48 -3.02
CA THR A 186 17.80 -6.31 -3.50
C THR A 186 18.86 -6.47 -2.39
N ARG A 187 19.88 -7.24 -2.67
CA ARG A 187 21.02 -7.44 -1.75
C ARG A 187 21.88 -6.17 -1.63
N PRO A 188 22.48 -5.92 -0.46
CA PRO A 188 22.49 -6.74 0.75
C PRO A 188 21.18 -6.66 1.56
N GLU A 189 20.96 -7.60 2.51
CA GLU A 189 19.78 -7.62 3.39
C GLU A 189 19.65 -6.38 4.27
N ILE A 190 20.79 -5.83 4.70
CA ILE A 190 20.86 -4.57 5.45
C ILE A 190 21.73 -3.58 4.67
N TRP A 191 21.15 -2.44 4.33
CA TRP A 191 21.85 -1.33 3.68
C TRP A 191 21.72 -0.06 4.52
N GLU A 192 22.84 0.48 4.99
CA GLU A 192 22.89 1.67 5.85
C GLU A 192 21.92 1.61 7.06
N GLY A 193 21.87 0.45 7.73
CA GLY A 193 21.00 0.22 8.88
C GLY A 193 19.53 -0.04 8.54
N ARG A 194 19.15 -0.06 7.27
CA ARG A 194 17.78 -0.34 6.78
C ARG A 194 17.69 -1.77 6.31
N ALA A 195 16.91 -2.56 6.99
CA ALA A 195 16.71 -3.98 6.67
C ALA A 195 15.63 -4.19 5.61
N VAL A 196 15.77 -5.27 4.82
CA VAL A 196 14.69 -5.83 4.00
C VAL A 196 13.57 -6.33 4.94
N PRO A 197 12.29 -6.12 4.60
CA PRO A 197 11.18 -6.65 5.40
C PRO A 197 11.26 -8.16 5.59
N GLU A 198 11.11 -8.63 6.83
CA GLU A 198 11.23 -10.06 7.20
C GLU A 198 10.32 -10.99 6.37
N VAL A 199 9.12 -10.53 6.01
CA VAL A 199 8.17 -11.29 5.19
C VAL A 199 8.78 -11.73 3.86
N LEU A 200 9.72 -10.93 3.29
CA LEU A 200 10.38 -11.24 2.02
C LEU A 200 11.53 -12.25 2.18
N LEU A 201 11.98 -12.50 3.41
CA LEU A 201 13.07 -13.43 3.73
C LEU A 201 12.55 -14.83 4.14
N GLY A 202 11.27 -14.92 4.51
CA GLY A 202 10.69 -16.10 5.14
C GLY A 202 10.28 -17.26 4.21
N GLY A 203 10.36 -17.11 2.87
CA GLY A 203 10.00 -18.15 1.89
C GLY A 203 8.51 -18.51 1.79
N ASP A 204 7.64 -17.87 2.54
CA ASP A 204 6.18 -18.06 2.49
C ASP A 204 5.58 -17.19 1.38
N HIS A 205 5.39 -17.79 0.21
CA HIS A 205 4.91 -17.09 -0.99
C HIS A 205 3.54 -16.44 -0.79
N GLU A 206 2.62 -17.06 -0.06
CA GLU A 206 1.28 -16.49 0.19
C GLU A 206 1.37 -15.20 1.01
N LYS A 207 2.19 -15.20 2.06
CA LYS A 207 2.43 -13.98 2.85
C LYS A 207 3.14 -12.91 2.05
N VAL A 208 4.09 -13.29 1.18
CA VAL A 208 4.80 -12.35 0.30
C VAL A 208 3.83 -11.68 -0.67
N GLU A 209 2.97 -12.45 -1.36
CA GLU A 209 1.99 -11.89 -2.31
C GLU A 209 0.97 -10.98 -1.60
N ARG A 210 0.47 -11.40 -0.45
CA ARG A 210 -0.40 -10.57 0.37
C ARG A 210 0.26 -9.26 0.81
N TRP A 211 1.53 -9.33 1.22
CA TRP A 211 2.33 -8.14 1.59
C TRP A 211 2.53 -7.22 0.39
N ARG A 212 2.88 -7.77 -0.78
CA ARG A 212 3.03 -7.01 -2.03
C ARG A 212 1.74 -6.26 -2.36
N ARG A 213 0.61 -6.95 -2.29
CA ARG A 213 -0.69 -6.34 -2.58
C ARG A 213 -1.05 -5.24 -1.59
N LEU A 214 -0.82 -5.44 -0.31
CA LEU A 214 -0.99 -4.40 0.70
C LEU A 214 -0.11 -3.18 0.39
N LYS A 215 1.16 -3.39 0.01
CA LYS A 215 2.10 -2.31 -0.32
C LYS A 215 1.75 -1.57 -1.61
N GLN A 216 1.14 -2.21 -2.59
CA GLN A 216 0.56 -1.54 -3.76
C GLN A 216 -0.53 -0.56 -3.34
N LEU A 217 -1.47 -1.01 -2.51
CA LEU A 217 -2.57 -0.18 -2.00
C LEU A 217 -2.06 1.00 -1.17
N GLU A 218 -1.16 0.76 -0.21
CA GLU A 218 -0.53 1.81 0.61
C GLU A 218 0.19 2.85 -0.26
N ARG A 219 1.05 2.39 -1.17
CA ARG A 219 1.85 3.27 -2.02
C ARG A 219 0.98 4.09 -2.97
N THR A 220 -0.09 3.50 -3.51
CA THR A 220 -1.02 4.19 -4.39
C THR A 220 -1.78 5.27 -3.63
N ARG A 221 -2.29 4.93 -2.44
CA ARG A 221 -2.95 5.89 -1.56
C ARG A 221 -2.06 7.10 -1.26
N ASP A 222 -0.79 6.85 -0.93
CA ASP A 222 0.13 7.89 -0.44
C ASP A 222 0.71 8.74 -1.58
N LYS A 223 0.95 8.16 -2.76
CA LYS A 223 1.62 8.83 -3.88
C LYS A 223 0.70 9.28 -5.00
N ARG A 224 -0.40 8.56 -5.21
CA ARG A 224 -1.38 8.81 -6.26
C ARG A 224 -2.80 8.63 -5.72
N PRO A 225 -3.24 9.55 -4.83
CA PRO A 225 -4.58 9.49 -4.24
C PRO A 225 -5.71 9.54 -5.29
N ASP A 226 -5.47 10.16 -6.44
CA ASP A 226 -6.38 10.15 -7.60
C ASP A 226 -6.63 8.72 -8.12
N LEU A 227 -5.58 7.92 -8.29
CA LEU A 227 -5.69 6.51 -8.71
C LEU A 227 -6.34 5.67 -7.62
N PHE A 228 -5.99 5.93 -6.35
CA PHE A 228 -6.57 5.19 -5.23
C PHE A 228 -8.07 5.43 -5.09
N GLN A 229 -8.55 6.66 -5.32
CA GLN A 229 -9.98 6.98 -5.34
C GLN A 229 -10.71 6.32 -6.49
N ALA A 230 -10.08 6.18 -7.65
CA ALA A 230 -10.64 5.52 -8.82
C ALA A 230 -10.57 3.98 -8.74
N PHE A 231 -9.77 3.43 -7.82
CA PHE A 231 -9.57 2.00 -7.69
C PHE A 231 -10.82 1.30 -7.16
N SER A 232 -11.28 0.26 -7.88
CA SER A 232 -12.38 -0.60 -7.47
C SER A 232 -11.86 -2.00 -7.16
N PRO A 233 -12.00 -2.50 -5.92
CA PRO A 233 -11.52 -3.83 -5.54
C PRO A 233 -12.28 -4.92 -6.30
N LYS A 234 -11.55 -5.81 -6.97
CA LYS A 234 -12.10 -6.91 -7.77
C LYS A 234 -12.14 -8.24 -7.00
N SER A 235 -11.44 -8.33 -5.87
CA SER A 235 -11.33 -9.54 -5.07
C SER A 235 -11.77 -9.31 -3.62
N GLU A 236 -12.17 -10.41 -2.94
CA GLU A 236 -12.44 -10.35 -1.49
C GLU A 236 -11.18 -9.98 -0.69
N GLU A 237 -10.00 -10.39 -1.17
CA GLU A 237 -8.73 -10.06 -0.53
C GLU A 237 -8.45 -8.55 -0.61
N ASP A 238 -8.66 -7.91 -1.77
CA ASP A 238 -8.56 -6.46 -1.89
C ASP A 238 -9.50 -5.73 -0.91
N GLN A 239 -10.72 -6.23 -0.76
CA GLN A 239 -11.68 -5.65 0.20
C GLN A 239 -11.24 -5.80 1.65
N LYS A 240 -10.58 -6.94 2.00
CA LYS A 240 -9.99 -7.14 3.33
C LYS A 240 -8.83 -6.20 3.58
N LEU A 241 -7.90 -6.10 2.63
CA LEU A 241 -6.73 -5.22 2.71
C LEU A 241 -7.13 -3.74 2.82
N LEU A 242 -8.13 -3.30 2.05
CA LEU A 242 -8.66 -1.92 2.16
C LEU A 242 -9.27 -1.64 3.54
N ARG A 243 -9.97 -2.62 4.15
CA ARG A 243 -10.49 -2.49 5.51
C ARG A 243 -9.36 -2.41 6.54
N GLU A 244 -8.30 -3.19 6.36
CA GLU A 244 -7.11 -3.14 7.21
C GLU A 244 -6.40 -1.78 7.11
N LEU A 245 -6.21 -1.26 5.89
CA LEU A 245 -5.65 0.08 5.67
C LEU A 245 -6.46 1.17 6.35
N LYS A 246 -7.77 1.15 6.16
CA LYS A 246 -8.66 2.11 6.81
C LYS A 246 -8.65 2.00 8.34
N HIS A 247 -8.49 0.78 8.86
CA HIS A 247 -8.34 0.58 10.30
C HIS A 247 -7.00 1.11 10.81
N ALA A 248 -5.92 0.89 10.06
CA ALA A 248 -4.59 1.42 10.39
C ALA A 248 -4.52 2.97 10.34
N GLU A 249 -5.27 3.60 9.43
CA GLU A 249 -5.39 5.07 9.37
C GLU A 249 -6.05 5.66 10.61
N ASN A 250 -7.04 4.96 11.14
CA ASN A 250 -7.75 5.37 12.36
C ASN A 250 -6.97 5.04 13.64
N THR A 251 -5.81 4.36 13.53
CA THR A 251 -4.96 4.00 14.67
C THR A 251 -3.95 5.11 14.94
N VAL A 252 -4.02 5.69 16.13
CA VAL A 252 -3.05 6.70 16.56
C VAL A 252 -1.65 6.09 16.61
N ARG A 253 -0.69 6.74 15.96
CA ARG A 253 0.74 6.39 16.14
C ARG A 253 1.22 7.01 17.44
N LEU A 254 1.87 6.21 18.30
CA LEU A 254 2.52 6.73 19.51
C LEU A 254 3.77 7.52 19.10
N THR A 255 3.62 8.83 18.93
CA THR A 255 4.69 9.76 18.56
C THR A 255 5.47 10.28 19.77
N GLU A 256 4.87 10.16 20.95
CA GLU A 256 5.44 10.55 22.23
C GLU A 256 5.61 9.35 23.15
N PRO A 257 6.52 9.40 24.13
CA PRO A 257 6.66 8.35 25.12
C PRO A 257 5.35 8.12 25.89
N VAL A 258 4.97 6.85 26.04
CA VAL A 258 3.85 6.49 26.91
C VAL A 258 4.32 6.56 28.35
N THR A 259 3.62 7.33 29.17
CA THR A 259 3.85 7.42 30.61
C THR A 259 2.76 6.70 31.37
N CYS A 260 3.08 6.27 32.60
CA CYS A 260 2.14 5.60 33.51
C CYS A 260 2.21 6.29 34.87
N ARG A 261 1.04 6.55 35.47
CA ARG A 261 0.93 7.07 36.83
C ARG A 261 -0.27 6.44 37.55
N PRO A 262 -0.31 6.46 38.88
CA PRO A 262 -1.54 6.20 39.61
C PRO A 262 -2.68 7.09 39.13
N ALA A 263 -3.88 6.55 39.08
CA ALA A 263 -5.08 7.30 38.76
C ALA A 263 -5.52 8.16 39.96
N GLY A 264 -5.97 9.40 39.67
CA GLY A 264 -6.68 10.25 40.60
C GLY A 264 -8.19 10.22 40.36
N GLU A 265 -8.93 10.82 41.27
CA GLU A 265 -10.40 10.95 41.15
C GLU A 265 -10.82 11.72 39.89
N GLU A 266 -9.99 12.66 39.46
CA GLU A 266 -10.18 13.44 38.25
C GLU A 266 -10.13 12.59 36.97
N ASP A 267 -9.51 11.39 37.01
CA ASP A 267 -9.38 10.50 35.87
C ASP A 267 -10.58 9.56 35.72
N LEU A 268 -11.41 9.42 36.75
CA LEU A 268 -12.52 8.48 36.78
C LEU A 268 -13.48 8.59 35.59
N PRO A 269 -13.89 9.82 35.16
CA PRO A 269 -14.77 9.94 33.98
C PRO A 269 -14.17 9.35 32.73
N GLU A 270 -12.86 9.52 32.51
CA GLU A 270 -12.17 8.99 31.32
C GLU A 270 -11.96 7.48 31.42
N ILE A 271 -11.66 6.94 32.61
CA ILE A 271 -11.58 5.50 32.88
C ILE A 271 -12.93 4.84 32.59
N LEU A 272 -14.04 5.43 33.02
CA LEU A 272 -15.40 4.95 32.74
C LEU A 272 -15.71 4.95 31.24
N ARG A 273 -15.30 5.99 30.53
CA ARG A 273 -15.43 6.05 29.07
C ARG A 273 -14.70 4.92 28.37
N ILE A 274 -13.42 4.68 28.74
CA ILE A 274 -12.59 3.61 28.17
C ILE A 274 -13.18 2.23 28.54
N ARG A 275 -13.64 2.05 29.77
CA ARG A 275 -14.34 0.83 30.20
C ARG A 275 -15.55 0.53 29.31
N GLU A 276 -16.37 1.54 29.03
CA GLU A 276 -17.57 1.36 28.20
C GLU A 276 -17.23 1.04 26.73
N GLU A 277 -16.17 1.61 26.20
CA GLU A 277 -15.62 1.21 24.89
C GLU A 277 -15.20 -0.27 24.89
N ALA A 278 -14.50 -0.69 25.94
CA ALA A 278 -14.06 -2.10 26.09
C ALA A 278 -15.26 -3.05 26.20
N ARG A 279 -16.30 -2.71 26.98
CA ARG A 279 -17.55 -3.49 27.08
C ARG A 279 -18.21 -3.67 25.73
N ARG A 280 -18.40 -2.57 24.99
CA ARG A 280 -18.99 -2.61 23.61
C ARG A 280 -18.18 -3.51 22.68
N SER A 281 -16.86 -3.46 22.78
CA SER A 281 -15.99 -4.29 21.97
C SER A 281 -16.09 -5.79 22.32
N LEU A 282 -16.07 -6.12 23.60
CA LEU A 282 -16.24 -7.49 24.08
C LEU A 282 -17.61 -8.06 23.63
N LYS A 283 -18.67 -7.26 23.70
CA LYS A 283 -20.00 -7.63 23.20
C LYS A 283 -19.99 -7.95 21.71
N LYS A 284 -19.34 -7.11 20.87
CA LYS A 284 -19.18 -7.38 19.42
C LYS A 284 -18.43 -8.70 19.16
N LEU A 285 -17.49 -9.07 20.00
CA LEU A 285 -16.73 -10.33 19.93
C LEU A 285 -17.47 -11.52 20.54
N ARG A 286 -18.70 -11.33 21.06
CA ARG A 286 -19.48 -12.34 21.80
C ARG A 286 -18.71 -12.91 23.01
N VAL A 287 -17.94 -12.04 23.67
CA VAL A 287 -17.20 -12.34 24.90
C VAL A 287 -18.04 -11.89 26.07
N ASP A 288 -18.39 -12.84 26.93
CA ASP A 288 -19.17 -12.61 28.12
C ASP A 288 -18.26 -12.26 29.31
N GLN A 289 -17.60 -11.10 29.19
CA GLN A 289 -16.75 -10.50 30.23
C GLN A 289 -17.13 -9.01 30.30
N TRP A 290 -17.28 -8.49 31.50
CA TRP A 290 -17.73 -7.12 31.75
C TRP A 290 -19.15 -6.77 31.21
N GLN A 291 -19.97 -7.78 30.99
CA GLN A 291 -21.33 -7.56 30.47
C GLN A 291 -22.35 -7.34 31.61
N GLY A 292 -22.00 -7.72 32.84
CA GLY A 292 -22.72 -7.37 34.07
C GLY A 292 -22.28 -6.01 34.63
N SER A 293 -22.42 -5.81 35.93
CA SER A 293 -22.04 -4.58 36.64
C SER A 293 -20.53 -4.42 36.85
N ASP A 294 -19.76 -5.53 36.93
CA ASP A 294 -18.32 -5.52 37.26
C ASP A 294 -17.40 -5.27 36.02
N PRO A 295 -16.43 -4.36 36.10
CA PRO A 295 -16.23 -3.39 37.17
C PRO A 295 -17.24 -2.23 37.08
N ASP A 296 -17.93 -1.92 38.17
CA ASP A 296 -18.80 -0.74 38.25
C ASP A 296 -18.00 0.53 38.66
N GLU A 297 -18.69 1.64 38.76
CA GLU A 297 -18.08 2.92 39.13
C GLU A 297 -17.57 2.92 40.56
N GLU A 298 -18.31 2.34 41.50
CA GLU A 298 -17.96 2.28 42.94
C GLU A 298 -16.70 1.47 43.16
N ARG A 299 -16.56 0.35 42.45
CA ARG A 299 -15.35 -0.48 42.47
C ARG A 299 -14.12 0.26 41.95
N LEU A 300 -14.24 0.91 40.79
CA LEU A 300 -13.14 1.70 40.20
C LEU A 300 -12.74 2.86 41.12
N HIS A 301 -13.70 3.55 41.70
CA HIS A 301 -13.47 4.59 42.72
C HIS A 301 -12.69 4.02 43.91
N THR A 302 -13.10 2.87 44.43
CA THR A 302 -12.40 2.19 45.53
C THR A 302 -10.95 1.81 45.14
N GLU A 303 -10.73 1.26 43.94
CA GLU A 303 -9.41 0.91 43.44
C GLU A 303 -8.50 2.13 43.22
N ILE A 304 -9.06 3.27 42.82
CA ILE A 304 -8.34 4.57 42.78
C ILE A 304 -7.92 5.00 44.19
N GLY A 305 -8.85 4.99 45.12
CA GLY A 305 -8.57 5.38 46.52
C GLY A 305 -7.54 4.49 47.22
N LEU A 306 -7.41 3.25 46.81
CA LEU A 306 -6.39 2.29 47.27
C LEU A 306 -5.03 2.44 46.57
N GLY A 307 -4.91 3.27 45.52
CA GLY A 307 -3.71 3.37 44.67
C GLY A 307 -3.43 2.13 43.84
N GLU A 308 -4.47 1.35 43.60
CA GLU A 308 -4.39 0.10 42.77
C GLU A 308 -4.74 0.37 41.30
N CYS A 309 -5.38 1.52 40.96
CA CYS A 309 -5.69 1.90 39.59
C CYS A 309 -4.60 2.79 38.97
N PHE A 310 -4.26 2.55 37.72
CA PHE A 310 -3.22 3.27 36.94
C PHE A 310 -3.76 3.69 35.61
N VAL A 311 -3.33 4.85 35.13
CA VAL A 311 -3.60 5.35 33.80
C VAL A 311 -2.34 5.42 32.97
N LEU A 312 -2.49 5.14 31.66
CA LEU A 312 -1.46 5.33 30.65
C LEU A 312 -1.79 6.56 29.83
N LEU A 313 -0.80 7.43 29.69
CA LEU A 313 -0.91 8.67 28.93
C LEU A 313 -0.03 8.62 27.69
N HIS A 314 -0.55 9.18 26.61
CA HIS A 314 0.21 9.54 25.41
C HIS A 314 0.11 11.08 25.29
N GLY A 315 1.21 11.77 25.59
CA GLY A 315 1.15 13.19 25.91
C GLY A 315 0.30 13.41 27.16
N ASP A 316 -0.69 14.30 27.07
CA ASP A 316 -1.63 14.61 28.17
C ASP A 316 -2.91 13.77 28.13
N GLU A 317 -3.10 12.93 27.14
CA GLU A 317 -4.34 12.16 26.91
C GLU A 317 -4.25 10.77 27.54
N ILE A 318 -5.27 10.38 28.31
CA ILE A 318 -5.39 9.02 28.84
C ILE A 318 -5.82 8.08 27.72
N GLY A 319 -4.92 7.16 27.36
CA GLY A 319 -5.15 6.17 26.31
C GLY A 319 -5.56 4.80 26.83
N GLY A 320 -5.38 4.54 28.12
CA GLY A 320 -5.72 3.25 28.73
C GLY A 320 -5.62 3.27 30.25
N PHE A 321 -6.14 2.24 30.89
CA PHE A 321 -6.03 2.03 32.31
C PHE A 321 -5.90 0.56 32.67
N PHE A 322 -5.39 0.28 33.86
CA PHE A 322 -5.41 -1.04 34.48
C PHE A 322 -5.46 -0.95 35.99
N THR A 323 -5.89 -2.03 36.65
CA THR A 323 -5.77 -2.17 38.08
C THR A 323 -4.78 -3.27 38.45
N LEU A 324 -4.00 -3.01 39.49
CA LEU A 324 -2.94 -3.90 39.97
C LEU A 324 -3.12 -4.11 41.47
N SER A 325 -3.66 -5.29 41.83
CA SER A 325 -3.89 -5.64 43.23
C SER A 325 -2.76 -6.50 43.79
N MET A 326 -2.37 -6.19 45.04
CA MET A 326 -1.44 -7.03 45.82
C MET A 326 -2.17 -8.10 46.60
N ARG A 327 -3.50 -8.06 46.63
CA ARG A 327 -4.33 -9.05 47.33
C ARG A 327 -4.53 -10.26 46.44
N PRO A 328 -4.42 -11.49 46.99
CA PRO A 328 -4.75 -12.71 46.26
C PRO A 328 -6.18 -12.65 45.72
N GLU A 329 -6.38 -13.14 44.52
CA GLU A 329 -7.72 -13.37 43.97
C GLU A 329 -8.29 -14.65 44.55
N PRO A 330 -9.42 -14.64 45.25
CA PRO A 330 -9.93 -15.82 45.94
C PRO A 330 -10.10 -17.04 45.01
N CYS A 331 -10.62 -16.84 43.81
CA CYS A 331 -10.84 -17.92 42.84
C CYS A 331 -9.54 -18.52 42.30
N TYR A 332 -8.38 -17.88 42.49
CA TYR A 332 -7.09 -18.44 42.03
C TYR A 332 -6.60 -19.59 42.88
N ALA A 333 -7.15 -19.78 44.10
CA ALA A 333 -6.91 -20.96 44.92
C ALA A 333 -7.48 -22.25 44.29
N ASP A 334 -8.57 -22.12 43.53
CA ASP A 334 -9.32 -23.23 42.93
C ASP A 334 -8.95 -23.45 41.44
N ILE A 335 -7.71 -23.19 41.06
CA ILE A 335 -7.23 -23.37 39.69
C ILE A 335 -7.36 -24.84 39.25
N ARG A 336 -7.98 -25.06 38.07
CA ARG A 336 -8.19 -26.39 37.48
C ARG A 336 -7.45 -26.50 36.15
N ASP A 337 -7.21 -27.74 35.71
CA ASP A 337 -6.53 -28.08 34.46
C ASP A 337 -5.10 -27.50 34.35
N GLY A 338 -4.47 -27.29 35.52
CA GLY A 338 -3.14 -26.74 35.62
C GLY A 338 -2.78 -26.33 37.05
N LYS A 339 -1.69 -25.54 37.17
CA LYS A 339 -1.21 -25.02 38.46
C LYS A 339 -0.36 -23.77 38.27
N TRP A 340 -0.33 -22.93 39.29
CA TRP A 340 0.62 -21.81 39.37
C TRP A 340 2.04 -22.31 39.52
N THR A 341 3.03 -21.62 38.95
CA THR A 341 4.45 -22.02 39.07
C THR A 341 5.06 -21.52 40.37
N GLU A 342 4.68 -20.35 40.82
CA GLU A 342 5.19 -19.68 42.00
C GLU A 342 4.11 -19.67 43.08
N THR A 343 4.49 -20.07 44.31
CA THR A 343 3.61 -19.99 45.47
C THR A 343 3.79 -18.69 46.26
N ALA A 344 4.79 -17.86 45.89
CA ALA A 344 5.06 -16.57 46.51
C ALA A 344 4.00 -15.51 46.18
N ASP A 345 4.05 -14.41 46.92
CA ASP A 345 3.18 -13.27 46.70
C ASP A 345 3.25 -12.76 45.24
N SER A 346 2.09 -12.65 44.64
CA SER A 346 1.94 -12.22 43.27
C SER A 346 1.04 -10.97 43.15
N ALA A 347 1.37 -10.06 42.26
CA ALA A 347 0.43 -9.05 41.85
C ALA A 347 -0.61 -9.64 40.87
N VAL A 348 -1.81 -9.13 40.94
CA VAL A 348 -2.92 -9.49 40.02
C VAL A 348 -3.29 -8.31 39.17
N LEU A 349 -3.09 -8.47 37.88
CA LEU A 349 -3.52 -7.49 36.86
C LEU A 349 -5.01 -7.71 36.56
N ARG A 350 -5.81 -6.70 36.82
CA ARG A 350 -7.26 -6.66 36.59
C ARG A 350 -7.65 -5.50 35.69
N HIS A 351 -8.89 -5.46 35.25
CA HIS A 351 -9.58 -4.35 34.59
C HIS A 351 -8.76 -3.60 33.53
N ALA A 352 -7.90 -4.32 32.79
CA ALA A 352 -7.02 -3.73 31.80
C ALA A 352 -7.76 -3.39 30.49
N ALA A 353 -7.76 -2.12 30.10
CA ALA A 353 -8.38 -1.66 28.87
C ALA A 353 -7.60 -0.52 28.20
N VAL A 354 -7.70 -0.47 26.87
CA VAL A 354 -7.14 0.59 26.01
C VAL A 354 -8.28 1.18 25.20
N SER A 355 -8.32 2.52 25.10
CA SER A 355 -9.30 3.26 24.29
C SER A 355 -9.30 2.78 22.83
N GLU A 356 -10.47 2.77 22.20
CA GLU A 356 -10.64 2.41 20.78
C GLU A 356 -9.71 3.18 19.86
N LYS A 357 -9.46 4.45 20.18
CA LYS A 357 -8.54 5.34 19.47
C LYS A 357 -7.12 4.79 19.39
N TYR A 358 -6.65 4.10 20.44
CA TYR A 358 -5.27 3.58 20.55
C TYR A 358 -5.14 2.08 20.23
N ARG A 359 -6.17 1.43 19.71
CA ARG A 359 -6.08 0.02 19.34
C ARG A 359 -5.10 -0.18 18.18
N GLY A 360 -4.20 -1.16 18.32
CA GLY A 360 -3.16 -1.45 17.33
C GLY A 360 -1.96 -0.48 17.37
N SER A 361 -1.96 0.51 18.25
CA SER A 361 -0.85 1.46 18.41
C SER A 361 0.36 0.92 19.17
N GLY A 362 0.24 -0.24 19.85
CA GLY A 362 1.24 -0.74 20.81
C GLY A 362 0.99 -0.28 22.24
N LEU A 363 -0.11 0.46 22.51
CA LEU A 363 -0.44 0.93 23.87
C LEU A 363 -0.81 -0.22 24.82
N ALA A 364 -1.41 -1.29 24.31
CA ALA A 364 -1.73 -2.48 25.11
C ALA A 364 -0.46 -3.19 25.62
N GLU A 365 0.56 -3.31 24.78
CA GLU A 365 1.87 -3.82 25.16
C GLU A 365 2.58 -2.90 26.17
N ALA A 366 2.43 -1.59 26.00
CA ALA A 366 2.95 -0.60 26.98
C ALA A 366 2.22 -0.73 28.33
N LEU A 367 0.91 -0.98 28.34
CA LEU A 367 0.14 -1.26 29.54
C LEU A 367 0.69 -2.48 30.30
N ILE A 368 0.92 -3.59 29.62
CA ILE A 368 1.51 -4.78 30.24
C ILE A 368 2.89 -4.47 30.82
N ARG A 369 3.75 -3.74 30.09
CA ARG A 369 5.08 -3.33 30.61
C ARG A 369 4.97 -2.42 31.82
N ALA A 370 4.00 -1.53 31.87
CA ALA A 370 3.75 -0.68 33.01
C ALA A 370 3.34 -1.51 34.26
N ALA A 371 2.41 -2.45 34.10
CA ALA A 371 2.01 -3.37 35.18
C ALA A 371 3.18 -4.22 35.67
N GLU A 372 4.07 -4.68 34.81
CA GLU A 372 5.29 -5.38 35.21
C GLU A 372 6.26 -4.50 36.01
N ASN A 373 6.44 -3.25 35.60
CA ASN A 373 7.30 -2.30 36.30
C ASN A 373 6.76 -1.97 37.68
N GLU A 374 5.45 -1.75 37.78
CA GLU A 374 4.77 -1.50 39.05
C GLU A 374 4.83 -2.74 39.99
N THR A 375 4.70 -3.94 39.44
CA THR A 375 4.88 -5.20 40.20
C THR A 375 6.30 -5.28 40.76
N ARG A 376 7.34 -5.00 39.96
CA ARG A 376 8.73 -4.97 40.42
C ARG A 376 9.00 -3.90 41.47
N ALA A 377 8.44 -2.70 41.27
CA ALA A 377 8.60 -1.56 42.21
C ALA A 377 8.07 -1.91 43.62
N ARG A 378 7.08 -2.81 43.68
CA ARG A 378 6.53 -3.34 44.94
C ARG A 378 7.25 -4.59 45.48
N GLY A 379 8.40 -4.95 44.85
CA GLY A 379 9.22 -6.08 45.29
C GLY A 379 8.69 -7.48 44.89
N LEU A 380 7.65 -7.51 44.05
CA LEU A 380 7.06 -8.78 43.62
C LEU A 380 7.67 -9.25 42.28
N ARG A 381 7.76 -10.60 42.15
CA ARG A 381 8.37 -11.23 40.97
C ARG A 381 7.38 -12.06 40.15
N CYS A 382 6.11 -12.01 40.50
CA CYS A 382 5.08 -12.78 39.83
C CYS A 382 3.89 -11.86 39.50
N LEU A 383 3.47 -11.87 38.25
CA LEU A 383 2.28 -11.16 37.78
C LEU A 383 1.29 -12.18 37.21
N ARG A 384 0.07 -12.19 37.76
CA ARG A 384 -1.03 -13.06 37.37
C ARG A 384 -2.16 -12.26 36.77
N THR A 385 -2.92 -12.88 35.91
CA THR A 385 -4.15 -12.32 35.34
C THR A 385 -5.01 -13.46 34.80
N ASP A 386 -6.29 -13.17 34.58
CA ASP A 386 -7.21 -14.04 33.90
C ASP A 386 -7.98 -13.31 32.78
N THR A 387 -8.52 -14.08 31.88
CA THR A 387 -9.39 -13.55 30.83
C THR A 387 -10.39 -14.60 30.36
N HIS A 388 -11.51 -14.14 29.83
CA HIS A 388 -12.53 -15.03 29.30
C HIS A 388 -12.00 -15.90 28.15
N ARG A 389 -12.39 -17.20 28.10
CA ARG A 389 -11.92 -18.17 27.10
C ARG A 389 -12.14 -17.79 25.65
N LYS A 390 -13.11 -16.91 25.37
CA LYS A 390 -13.39 -16.37 24.02
C LYS A 390 -12.65 -15.06 23.74
N ASN A 391 -12.00 -14.44 24.71
CA ASN A 391 -11.26 -13.19 24.52
C ASN A 391 -9.90 -13.45 23.86
N LYS A 392 -9.93 -13.80 22.57
CA LYS A 392 -8.72 -14.13 21.79
C LYS A 392 -7.72 -12.99 21.69
N PRO A 393 -8.14 -11.71 21.51
CA PRO A 393 -7.20 -10.59 21.50
C PRO A 393 -6.37 -10.49 22.78
N MET A 394 -7.00 -10.56 23.97
CA MET A 394 -6.28 -10.52 25.25
C MET A 394 -5.37 -11.74 25.44
N GLN A 395 -5.84 -12.95 25.10
CA GLN A 395 -5.01 -14.15 25.17
C GLN A 395 -3.76 -14.05 24.28
N ARG A 396 -3.90 -13.44 23.08
CA ARG A 396 -2.76 -13.21 22.20
C ARG A 396 -1.79 -12.20 22.80
N LEU A 397 -2.27 -11.04 23.24
CA LEU A 397 -1.46 -10.03 23.92
C LEU A 397 -0.65 -10.61 25.08
N LEU A 398 -1.30 -11.40 25.96
CA LEU A 398 -0.62 -12.04 27.09
C LEU A 398 0.49 -12.99 26.64
N ARG A 399 0.26 -13.81 25.61
CA ARG A 399 1.29 -14.71 25.08
C ARG A 399 2.45 -13.95 24.44
N ASP A 400 2.14 -12.95 23.62
CA ASP A 400 3.13 -12.13 22.90
C ASP A 400 3.99 -11.32 23.89
N THR A 401 3.44 -10.95 25.05
CA THR A 401 4.16 -10.29 26.15
C THR A 401 4.80 -11.27 27.16
N GLY A 402 4.78 -12.58 26.89
CA GLY A 402 5.54 -13.57 27.63
C GLY A 402 4.83 -14.22 28.83
N PHE A 403 3.52 -14.03 28.97
CA PHE A 403 2.72 -14.78 29.93
C PHE A 403 2.52 -16.24 29.48
N ARG A 404 2.46 -17.15 30.44
CA ARG A 404 2.18 -18.54 30.20
C ARG A 404 0.80 -18.91 30.76
N TYR A 405 0.04 -19.67 29.99
CA TYR A 405 -1.21 -20.26 30.43
C TYR A 405 -0.97 -21.21 31.59
N ARG A 406 -1.82 -21.16 32.63
CA ARG A 406 -1.66 -21.92 33.88
C ARG A 406 -2.83 -22.82 34.25
N GLY A 407 -3.98 -22.63 33.68
CA GLY A 407 -5.20 -23.36 33.96
C GLY A 407 -6.45 -22.51 33.84
N ASN A 408 -7.54 -22.97 34.40
CA ASN A 408 -8.83 -22.33 34.39
C ASN A 408 -9.34 -22.10 35.82
N VAL A 409 -10.12 -21.01 35.98
CA VAL A 409 -10.88 -20.73 37.22
C VAL A 409 -12.30 -20.35 36.84
N ASP A 410 -13.21 -20.46 37.81
CA ASP A 410 -14.53 -19.85 37.72
C ASP A 410 -14.56 -18.63 38.64
N VAL A 411 -14.84 -17.46 38.08
CA VAL A 411 -15.00 -16.21 38.83
C VAL A 411 -16.45 -16.03 39.25
N GLU A 412 -16.68 -15.26 40.31
CA GLU A 412 -18.04 -14.81 40.64
C GLU A 412 -18.61 -13.95 39.52
N THR A 413 -19.80 -14.28 39.07
CA THR A 413 -20.54 -13.53 38.04
C THR A 413 -22.01 -13.45 38.40
N GLU A 414 -22.70 -12.47 37.84
CA GLU A 414 -24.16 -12.43 37.94
C GLU A 414 -24.80 -13.64 37.25
N PRO A 415 -25.99 -14.08 37.72
CA PRO A 415 -26.69 -15.19 37.10
C PRO A 415 -26.91 -15.02 35.59
N GLY A 416 -26.53 -16.04 34.82
CA GLY A 416 -26.66 -16.03 33.36
C GLY A 416 -25.37 -15.67 32.60
N HIS A 417 -24.30 -15.27 33.28
CA HIS A 417 -22.99 -15.01 32.70
C HIS A 417 -22.03 -16.20 32.81
N ASP A 418 -21.13 -16.35 31.84
CA ASP A 418 -20.11 -17.41 31.80
C ASP A 418 -18.98 -17.11 32.78
N PRO A 419 -18.85 -17.89 33.90
CA PRO A 419 -17.86 -17.62 34.91
C PRO A 419 -16.45 -18.03 34.51
N ARG A 420 -16.28 -18.86 33.46
CA ARG A 420 -15.02 -19.51 33.13
C ARG A 420 -13.97 -18.56 32.56
N ARG A 421 -12.82 -18.51 33.21
CA ARG A 421 -11.64 -17.73 32.84
C ARG A 421 -10.43 -18.60 32.62
N GLN A 422 -9.56 -18.18 31.71
CA GLN A 422 -8.22 -18.76 31.52
C GLN A 422 -7.21 -17.91 32.27
N CYS A 423 -6.40 -18.59 33.09
CA CYS A 423 -5.38 -18.00 33.94
C CYS A 423 -4.03 -17.93 33.23
N PHE A 424 -3.34 -16.83 33.42
CA PHE A 424 -2.01 -16.58 32.87
C PHE A 424 -1.08 -16.06 33.97
N GLU A 425 0.20 -16.42 33.88
CA GLU A 425 1.23 -16.03 34.83
C GLU A 425 2.50 -15.65 34.11
N LYS A 426 3.17 -14.61 34.60
CA LYS A 426 4.50 -14.20 34.14
C LYS A 426 5.43 -14.02 35.33
N LEU A 427 6.55 -14.78 35.33
CA LEU A 427 7.64 -14.58 36.26
C LEU A 427 8.55 -13.45 35.74
N LEU A 428 8.77 -12.46 36.56
CA LEU A 428 9.54 -11.27 36.23
C LEU A 428 11.00 -11.50 36.64
N LYS A 429 11.90 -11.51 35.63
CA LYS A 429 13.36 -11.61 35.89
C LYS A 429 13.85 -10.34 36.60
N GLU A 430 14.84 -10.49 37.47
CA GLU A 430 15.57 -9.36 38.02
C GLU A 430 16.17 -8.52 36.87
N LYS A 431 16.04 -7.20 36.93
CA LYS A 431 16.88 -6.34 36.08
C LYS A 431 18.33 -6.63 36.51
N LYS A 432 19.13 -7.20 35.60
CA LYS A 432 20.60 -7.12 35.79
C LYS A 432 20.93 -5.62 35.85
N ALA A 433 21.50 -5.21 36.98
CA ALA A 433 22.02 -3.89 37.23
C ALA A 433 23.05 -3.50 36.16
#